data_e83ef468642bd3ffdc1dcfedad780858
#
_entry.id   e83ef468642bd3ffdc1dcfedad780858
#
_cell.length_a   1.000
_cell.length_b   1.000
_cell.length_c   1.000
_cell.angle_alpha   90.00
_cell.angle_beta   90.00
_cell.angle_gamma   90.00
#
_symmetry.space_group_name_H-M   'P 1'
#
loop_
_entity.id
_entity.type
_entity.pdbx_description
1 polymer ?
#
loop_
_entity_poly.entity_id
_entity_poly.type
_entity_poly.pdbx_seq_one_letter_code
_entity_poly.pdbx_strand_id
1 'polypeptide(L)'
;MKQQSVAVILPCRNEEAAVGATVTAFRAALPDAVIYVFDNNSTDNTVNVARAAGAIVRTELTPGKGNVVRRSFADIDADVYVMADGDATYDAAAAPTMIRELIECRLDMVVGVRSSVADAAFRPGHRLGNAILTGMLSRIFGRSFSDVLSGYRVFSRRFVKSFPALSEGFEVETEISIHALGLHMPVAEIVTAYKVRPEGSTSKLSTFRDGWRILLTILTLFRIEKPMLFFGIIGTLLGLVSIVIAVPLAVTYAKTGLVPRLPTALLSTGLMILAFLSFFSGMILDTVVRGRRELRRLAYLALRPPE
;
A
#
# COMPACT_ATOMS: atom_id res chain seq x y z
N MET A 1 2.57 -30.90 -16.72
CA MET A 1 2.29 -29.64 -16.02
C MET A 1 1.79 -28.67 -17.07
N LYS A 2 0.66 -27.99 -16.83
CA LYS A 2 0.19 -26.94 -17.74
C LYS A 2 1.15 -25.75 -17.63
N GLN A 3 1.67 -25.28 -18.77
CA GLN A 3 2.54 -24.11 -18.77
C GLN A 3 1.74 -22.92 -18.20
N GLN A 4 2.23 -22.33 -17.11
CA GLN A 4 1.55 -21.21 -16.46
C GLN A 4 1.72 -19.95 -17.29
N SER A 5 0.63 -19.22 -17.48
CA SER A 5 0.66 -17.93 -18.14
C SER A 5 1.23 -16.86 -17.22
N VAL A 6 2.28 -16.17 -17.66
CA VAL A 6 2.93 -15.08 -16.92
C VAL A 6 2.69 -13.75 -17.61
N ALA A 7 2.20 -12.77 -16.86
CA ALA A 7 2.05 -11.40 -17.31
C ALA A 7 2.99 -10.46 -16.54
N VAL A 8 3.78 -9.67 -17.25
CA VAL A 8 4.58 -8.59 -16.67
C VAL A 8 3.81 -7.29 -16.84
N ILE A 9 3.63 -6.54 -15.75
CA ILE A 9 2.92 -5.27 -15.70
C ILE A 9 3.89 -4.16 -15.34
N LEU A 10 4.05 -3.19 -16.23
CA LEU A 10 4.94 -2.04 -16.07
C LEU A 10 4.12 -0.75 -16.09
N PRO A 11 3.74 -0.18 -14.93
CA PRO A 11 3.19 1.16 -14.86
C PRO A 11 4.22 2.19 -15.30
N CYS A 12 3.88 3.03 -16.28
CA CYS A 12 4.79 4.04 -16.84
C CYS A 12 4.12 5.40 -16.94
N ARG A 13 4.90 6.45 -16.68
CA ARG A 13 4.53 7.84 -16.96
C ARG A 13 5.78 8.66 -17.21
N ASN A 14 5.97 9.12 -18.45
CA ASN A 14 7.16 9.86 -18.87
C ASN A 14 8.46 9.11 -18.51
N GLU A 15 8.62 7.92 -19.10
CA GLU A 15 9.76 7.02 -18.89
C GLU A 15 10.40 6.63 -20.24
N GLU A 16 10.38 7.51 -21.24
CA GLU A 16 10.92 7.22 -22.58
C GLU A 16 12.38 6.79 -22.54
N ALA A 17 13.18 7.34 -21.60
CA ALA A 17 14.59 7.00 -21.45
C ALA A 17 14.84 5.59 -20.88
N ALA A 18 13.86 5.00 -20.20
CA ALA A 18 14.05 3.77 -19.41
C ALA A 18 13.19 2.59 -19.86
N VAL A 19 11.96 2.86 -20.35
CA VAL A 19 10.95 1.81 -20.60
C VAL A 19 11.41 0.79 -21.63
N GLY A 20 12.14 1.19 -22.68
CA GLY A 20 12.66 0.28 -23.70
C GLY A 20 13.64 -0.75 -23.12
N ALA A 21 14.59 -0.29 -22.30
CA ALA A 21 15.54 -1.15 -21.61
C ALA A 21 14.83 -2.08 -20.61
N THR A 22 13.83 -1.57 -19.88
CA THR A 22 13.03 -2.37 -18.93
C THR A 22 12.29 -3.50 -19.63
N VAL A 23 11.58 -3.20 -20.72
CA VAL A 23 10.85 -4.20 -21.53
C VAL A 23 11.80 -5.26 -22.07
N THR A 24 12.94 -4.85 -22.63
CA THR A 24 13.95 -5.77 -23.18
C THR A 24 14.52 -6.68 -22.10
N ALA A 25 14.81 -6.13 -20.89
CA ALA A 25 15.34 -6.90 -19.78
C ALA A 25 14.34 -7.96 -19.29
N PHE A 26 13.06 -7.60 -19.11
CA PHE A 26 12.02 -8.57 -18.72
C PHE A 26 11.76 -9.62 -19.80
N ARG A 27 11.84 -9.25 -21.08
CA ARG A 27 11.70 -10.19 -22.18
C ARG A 27 12.86 -11.21 -22.20
N ALA A 28 14.07 -10.77 -21.92
CA ALA A 28 15.23 -11.67 -21.81
C ALA A 28 15.11 -12.61 -20.60
N ALA A 29 14.63 -12.11 -19.46
CA ALA A 29 14.47 -12.89 -18.24
C ALA A 29 13.27 -13.86 -18.29
N LEU A 30 12.20 -13.49 -18.99
CA LEU A 30 10.94 -14.23 -19.09
C LEU A 30 10.47 -14.30 -20.55
N PRO A 31 11.08 -15.16 -21.40
CA PRO A 31 10.81 -15.19 -22.85
C PRO A 31 9.34 -15.49 -23.20
N ASP A 32 8.68 -16.33 -22.40
CA ASP A 32 7.29 -16.77 -22.61
C ASP A 32 6.25 -15.84 -21.98
N ALA A 33 6.68 -14.81 -21.24
CA ALA A 33 5.76 -13.88 -20.57
C ALA A 33 5.22 -12.81 -21.54
N VAL A 34 3.97 -12.41 -21.35
CA VAL A 34 3.40 -11.26 -22.03
C VAL A 34 3.71 -10.00 -21.24
N ILE A 35 4.37 -9.04 -21.87
CA ILE A 35 4.77 -7.78 -21.24
C ILE A 35 3.77 -6.69 -21.59
N TYR A 36 3.13 -6.14 -20.56
CA TYR A 36 2.19 -5.03 -20.64
C TYR A 36 2.82 -3.77 -20.08
N VAL A 37 2.85 -2.71 -20.87
CA VAL A 37 3.15 -1.36 -20.40
C VAL A 37 1.83 -0.60 -20.28
N PHE A 38 1.52 -0.13 -19.08
CA PHE A 38 0.38 0.73 -18.84
C PHE A 38 0.84 2.18 -18.77
N ASP A 39 0.56 2.91 -19.82
CA ASP A 39 0.83 4.33 -19.93
C ASP A 39 -0.19 5.15 -19.14
N ASN A 40 0.28 5.98 -18.23
CA ASN A 40 -0.56 6.85 -17.42
C ASN A 40 -0.43 8.33 -17.82
N ASN A 41 -0.92 8.64 -19.03
CA ASN A 41 -0.87 9.98 -19.61
C ASN A 41 0.55 10.52 -19.77
N SER A 42 1.44 9.78 -20.39
CA SER A 42 2.76 10.29 -20.78
C SER A 42 2.63 11.37 -21.84
N THR A 43 3.49 12.38 -21.73
CA THR A 43 3.59 13.50 -22.68
C THR A 43 4.85 13.40 -23.56
N ASP A 44 5.69 12.42 -23.29
CA ASP A 44 6.92 12.08 -24.01
C ASP A 44 6.69 10.89 -24.96
N ASN A 45 7.77 10.30 -25.47
CA ASN A 45 7.70 9.19 -26.42
C ASN A 45 7.60 7.79 -25.77
N THR A 46 7.25 7.71 -24.47
CA THR A 46 7.15 6.45 -23.70
C THR A 46 6.38 5.36 -24.45
N VAL A 47 5.20 5.69 -24.98
CA VAL A 47 4.30 4.74 -25.67
C VAL A 47 4.96 4.09 -26.89
N ASN A 48 5.61 4.91 -27.73
CA ASN A 48 6.23 4.41 -28.95
C ASN A 48 7.48 3.58 -28.64
N VAL A 49 8.29 4.01 -27.67
CA VAL A 49 9.47 3.27 -27.23
C VAL A 49 9.08 1.91 -26.66
N ALA A 50 8.02 1.84 -25.83
CA ALA A 50 7.52 0.59 -25.27
C ALA A 50 7.02 -0.37 -26.36
N ARG A 51 6.26 0.14 -27.36
CA ARG A 51 5.80 -0.67 -28.50
C ARG A 51 6.96 -1.18 -29.35
N ALA A 52 7.93 -0.33 -29.65
CA ALA A 52 9.12 -0.72 -30.40
C ALA A 52 9.94 -1.81 -29.70
N ALA A 53 9.99 -1.80 -28.37
CA ALA A 53 10.59 -2.87 -27.56
C ALA A 53 9.73 -4.14 -27.51
N GLY A 54 8.51 -4.11 -28.07
CA GLY A 54 7.59 -5.24 -28.25
C GLY A 54 6.62 -5.46 -27.07
N ALA A 55 6.39 -4.47 -26.23
CA ALA A 55 5.36 -4.54 -25.20
C ALA A 55 3.96 -4.29 -25.78
N ILE A 56 2.94 -4.90 -25.15
CA ILE A 56 1.55 -4.52 -25.36
C ILE A 56 1.29 -3.25 -24.54
N VAL A 57 1.04 -2.13 -25.21
CA VAL A 57 0.79 -0.86 -24.53
C VAL A 57 -0.71 -0.64 -24.38
N ARG A 58 -1.13 -0.38 -23.13
CA ARG A 58 -2.48 0.08 -22.79
C ARG A 58 -2.40 1.44 -22.09
N THR A 59 -3.43 2.27 -22.23
CA THR A 59 -3.47 3.59 -21.62
C THR A 59 -4.52 3.63 -20.51
N GLU A 60 -4.12 4.15 -19.34
CA GLU A 60 -5.03 4.53 -18.27
C GLU A 60 -5.07 6.05 -18.18
N LEU A 61 -6.24 6.61 -18.50
CA LEU A 61 -6.44 8.07 -18.59
C LEU A 61 -6.51 8.75 -17.22
N THR A 62 -6.95 8.03 -16.19
CA THR A 62 -7.02 8.58 -14.83
C THR A 62 -5.62 8.62 -14.22
N PRO A 63 -5.08 9.80 -13.89
CA PRO A 63 -3.74 9.90 -13.34
C PRO A 63 -3.61 9.17 -11.99
N GLY A 64 -2.51 8.43 -11.81
CA GLY A 64 -2.16 7.77 -10.56
C GLY A 64 -1.84 6.29 -10.72
N LYS A 65 -0.78 5.84 -10.03
CA LYS A 65 -0.29 4.45 -10.11
C LYS A 65 -1.34 3.44 -9.65
N GLY A 66 -2.14 3.77 -8.63
CA GLY A 66 -3.23 2.92 -8.16
C GLY A 66 -4.30 2.68 -9.22
N ASN A 67 -4.65 3.69 -10.03
CA ASN A 67 -5.57 3.55 -11.15
C ASN A 67 -5.02 2.61 -12.22
N VAL A 68 -3.73 2.72 -12.51
CA VAL A 68 -3.02 1.80 -13.42
C VAL A 68 -3.07 0.36 -12.92
N VAL A 69 -2.77 0.14 -11.63
CA VAL A 69 -2.81 -1.21 -11.03
C VAL A 69 -4.22 -1.78 -11.09
N ARG A 70 -5.25 -1.00 -10.73
CA ARG A 70 -6.65 -1.40 -10.83
C ARG A 70 -7.03 -1.83 -12.23
N ARG A 71 -6.68 -1.02 -13.23
CA ARG A 71 -6.96 -1.30 -14.62
C ARG A 71 -6.23 -2.55 -15.11
N SER A 72 -4.94 -2.68 -14.79
CA SER A 72 -4.15 -3.84 -15.19
C SER A 72 -4.66 -5.14 -14.59
N PHE A 73 -5.05 -5.15 -13.33
CA PHE A 73 -5.59 -6.33 -12.64
C PHE A 73 -7.00 -6.72 -13.14
N ALA A 74 -7.77 -5.75 -13.62
CA ALA A 74 -9.06 -6.02 -14.26
C ALA A 74 -8.90 -6.59 -15.67
N ASP A 75 -8.02 -5.98 -16.49
CA ASP A 75 -7.93 -6.26 -17.91
C ASP A 75 -7.08 -7.48 -18.27
N ILE A 76 -6.16 -7.89 -17.37
CA ILE A 76 -5.25 -9.02 -17.62
C ILE A 76 -5.78 -10.26 -16.89
N ASP A 77 -5.77 -11.39 -17.59
CA ASP A 77 -6.00 -12.70 -16.99
C ASP A 77 -4.77 -13.58 -17.23
N ALA A 78 -4.06 -13.91 -16.15
CA ALA A 78 -2.86 -14.73 -16.13
C ALA A 78 -2.80 -15.56 -14.85
N ASP A 79 -1.97 -16.59 -14.80
CA ASP A 79 -1.77 -17.41 -13.61
C ASP A 79 -0.82 -16.71 -12.62
N VAL A 80 0.20 -16.03 -13.16
CA VAL A 80 1.21 -15.29 -12.40
C VAL A 80 1.36 -13.88 -12.95
N TYR A 81 1.42 -12.91 -12.07
CA TYR A 81 1.61 -11.49 -12.41
C TYR A 81 2.92 -10.99 -11.82
N VAL A 82 3.75 -10.38 -12.63
CA VAL A 82 4.97 -9.68 -12.21
C VAL A 82 4.74 -8.19 -12.38
N MET A 83 4.82 -7.42 -11.31
CA MET A 83 4.72 -5.96 -11.34
C MET A 83 6.07 -5.35 -11.01
N ALA A 84 6.51 -4.39 -11.80
CA ALA A 84 7.71 -3.58 -11.55
C ALA A 84 7.55 -2.19 -12.14
N ASP A 85 8.31 -1.21 -11.65
CA ASP A 85 8.30 0.14 -12.24
C ASP A 85 9.02 0.14 -13.60
N GLY A 86 8.57 1.00 -14.52
CA GLY A 86 9.12 1.12 -15.88
C GLY A 86 10.43 1.91 -15.99
N ASP A 87 11.06 2.26 -14.85
CA ASP A 87 12.19 3.17 -14.73
C ASP A 87 13.59 2.51 -14.72
N ALA A 88 13.64 1.21 -15.06
CA ALA A 88 14.84 0.37 -15.12
C ALA A 88 15.63 0.25 -13.80
N THR A 89 15.01 0.55 -12.65
CA THR A 89 15.68 0.45 -11.34
C THR A 89 15.68 -0.97 -10.78
N TYR A 90 14.69 -1.79 -11.14
CA TYR A 90 14.58 -3.18 -10.68
C TYR A 90 15.31 -4.16 -11.59
N ASP A 91 15.90 -5.18 -10.98
CA ASP A 91 16.61 -6.23 -11.72
C ASP A 91 15.64 -7.30 -12.25
N ALA A 92 15.38 -7.25 -13.56
CA ALA A 92 14.51 -8.21 -14.22
C ALA A 92 15.00 -9.66 -14.10
N ALA A 93 16.32 -9.89 -13.94
CA ALA A 93 16.89 -11.23 -13.79
C ALA A 93 16.45 -11.95 -12.49
N ALA A 94 15.93 -11.21 -11.50
CA ALA A 94 15.36 -11.79 -10.30
C ALA A 94 13.95 -12.38 -10.51
N ALA A 95 13.22 -11.96 -11.55
CA ALA A 95 11.85 -12.40 -11.80
C ALA A 95 11.64 -13.93 -11.88
N PRO A 96 12.47 -14.70 -12.60
CA PRO A 96 12.32 -16.17 -12.65
C PRO A 96 12.44 -16.81 -11.27
N THR A 97 13.34 -16.31 -10.40
CA THR A 97 13.50 -16.81 -9.04
C THR A 97 12.29 -16.47 -8.18
N MET A 98 11.77 -15.24 -8.27
CA MET A 98 10.57 -14.82 -7.54
C MET A 98 9.33 -15.61 -7.97
N ILE A 99 9.18 -15.91 -9.26
CA ILE A 99 8.08 -16.74 -9.80
C ILE A 99 8.21 -18.17 -9.27
N ARG A 100 9.39 -18.75 -9.33
CA ARG A 100 9.66 -20.10 -8.82
C ARG A 100 9.31 -20.21 -7.35
N GLU A 101 9.75 -19.27 -6.53
CA GLU A 101 9.43 -19.21 -5.09
C GLU A 101 7.92 -19.13 -4.86
N LEU A 102 7.20 -18.30 -5.63
CA LEU A 102 5.76 -18.19 -5.55
C LEU A 102 5.07 -19.53 -5.82
N ILE A 103 5.50 -20.29 -6.83
CA ILE A 103 4.89 -21.52 -7.26
C ILE A 103 5.26 -22.68 -6.30
N GLU A 104 6.55 -22.90 -6.05
CA GLU A 104 7.05 -24.02 -5.24
C GLU A 104 6.56 -23.94 -3.79
N CYS A 105 6.55 -22.73 -3.22
CA CYS A 105 6.08 -22.47 -1.85
C CYS A 105 4.56 -22.17 -1.78
N ARG A 106 3.83 -22.21 -2.92
CA ARG A 106 2.38 -21.91 -3.01
C ARG A 106 2.01 -20.58 -2.37
N LEU A 107 2.81 -19.55 -2.66
CA LEU A 107 2.62 -18.21 -2.12
C LEU A 107 1.60 -17.41 -2.93
N ASP A 108 1.03 -16.39 -2.31
CA ASP A 108 0.15 -15.43 -2.98
C ASP A 108 0.89 -14.16 -3.43
N MET A 109 2.00 -13.85 -2.76
CA MET A 109 2.84 -12.71 -3.13
C MET A 109 4.31 -12.96 -2.77
N VAL A 110 5.20 -12.55 -3.65
CA VAL A 110 6.64 -12.43 -3.38
C VAL A 110 7.04 -10.97 -3.59
N VAL A 111 7.71 -10.39 -2.61
CA VAL A 111 8.20 -8.99 -2.66
C VAL A 111 9.69 -8.98 -2.96
N GLY A 112 10.10 -8.26 -3.99
CA GLY A 112 11.50 -7.94 -4.27
C GLY A 112 11.96 -6.81 -3.34
N VAL A 113 12.70 -7.15 -2.29
CA VAL A 113 13.27 -6.18 -1.35
C VAL A 113 14.48 -5.52 -1.98
N ARG A 114 14.48 -4.19 -1.98
CA ARG A 114 15.57 -3.40 -2.57
C ARG A 114 16.83 -3.52 -1.72
N SER A 115 17.87 -4.16 -2.27
CA SER A 115 19.17 -4.17 -1.61
C SER A 115 19.84 -2.81 -1.76
N SER A 116 20.32 -2.26 -0.65
CA SER A 116 20.99 -0.96 -0.59
C SER A 116 22.47 -1.02 -1.04
N VAL A 117 22.76 -1.71 -2.14
CA VAL A 117 24.15 -1.75 -2.68
C VAL A 117 24.63 -0.37 -3.15
N ALA A 118 23.70 0.57 -3.33
CA ALA A 118 24.03 1.98 -3.56
C ALA A 118 23.33 2.83 -2.49
N ASP A 119 24.00 3.15 -1.38
CA ASP A 119 23.55 4.13 -0.38
C ASP A 119 23.18 5.50 -1.00
N ALA A 120 23.68 5.80 -2.19
CA ALA A 120 23.36 6.98 -2.98
C ALA A 120 21.93 6.97 -3.60
N ALA A 121 21.27 5.81 -3.71
CA ALA A 121 19.92 5.71 -4.30
C ALA A 121 18.78 6.04 -3.33
N PHE A 122 19.05 6.07 -2.02
CA PHE A 122 18.05 6.35 -0.99
C PHE A 122 18.21 7.76 -0.40
N ARG A 123 17.17 8.58 -0.57
CA ARG A 123 17.06 9.86 0.15
C ARG A 123 16.79 9.59 1.65
N PRO A 124 17.43 10.32 2.60
CA PRO A 124 17.29 10.07 4.05
C PRO A 124 15.83 10.03 4.55
N GLY A 125 14.95 10.88 4.03
CA GLY A 125 13.54 10.93 4.41
C GLY A 125 12.72 9.69 4.00
N HIS A 126 13.10 9.01 2.91
CA HIS A 126 12.42 7.79 2.46
C HIS A 126 12.70 6.58 3.37
N ARG A 127 13.93 6.46 3.88
CA ARG A 127 14.29 5.37 4.82
C ARG A 127 13.49 5.48 6.12
N LEU A 128 13.38 6.69 6.67
CA LEU A 128 12.61 6.94 7.90
C LEU A 128 11.12 6.66 7.67
N GLY A 129 10.54 7.15 6.56
CA GLY A 129 9.14 6.93 6.22
C GLY A 129 8.81 5.44 6.05
N ASN A 130 9.66 4.69 5.33
CA ASN A 130 9.51 3.24 5.18
C ASN A 130 9.63 2.51 6.53
N ALA A 131 10.60 2.88 7.37
CA ALA A 131 10.78 2.26 8.70
C ALA A 131 9.58 2.52 9.63
N ILE A 132 9.04 3.74 9.65
CA ILE A 132 7.85 4.08 10.45
C ILE A 132 6.63 3.29 9.95
N LEU A 133 6.40 3.26 8.64
CA LEU A 133 5.28 2.53 8.04
C LEU A 133 5.39 1.03 8.30
N THR A 134 6.57 0.45 8.09
CA THR A 134 6.88 -0.95 8.37
C THR A 134 6.67 -1.29 9.85
N GLY A 135 7.18 -0.46 10.77
CA GLY A 135 7.01 -0.65 12.22
C GLY A 135 5.54 -0.56 12.65
N MET A 136 4.75 0.33 12.03
CA MET A 136 3.32 0.43 12.31
C MET A 136 2.56 -0.80 11.79
N LEU A 137 2.81 -1.24 10.56
CA LEU A 137 2.18 -2.45 10.01
C LEU A 137 2.52 -3.69 10.84
N SER A 138 3.78 -3.81 11.29
CA SER A 138 4.20 -4.88 12.20
C SER A 138 3.39 -4.90 13.50
N ARG A 139 3.16 -3.73 14.11
CA ARG A 139 2.33 -3.62 15.35
C ARG A 139 0.85 -3.93 15.10
N ILE A 140 0.32 -3.57 13.94
CA ILE A 140 -1.09 -3.77 13.61
C ILE A 140 -1.40 -5.21 13.23
N PHE A 141 -0.53 -5.86 12.43
CA PHE A 141 -0.78 -7.17 11.84
C PHE A 141 0.05 -8.31 12.45
N GLY A 142 0.99 -8.01 13.36
CA GLY A 142 1.88 -9.02 13.97
C GLY A 142 2.93 -9.60 13.01
N ARG A 143 2.94 -9.16 11.76
CA ARG A 143 3.92 -9.46 10.71
C ARG A 143 4.28 -8.17 9.97
N SER A 144 5.47 -8.10 9.42
CA SER A 144 5.89 -6.95 8.60
C SER A 144 6.63 -7.41 7.37
N PHE A 145 6.61 -6.55 6.36
CA PHE A 145 7.55 -6.60 5.26
C PHE A 145 8.76 -5.74 5.60
N SER A 146 9.94 -6.12 5.12
CA SER A 146 11.14 -5.29 5.28
C SER A 146 11.11 -4.08 4.35
N ASP A 147 10.44 -4.17 3.19
CA ASP A 147 10.25 -3.09 2.23
C ASP A 147 8.80 -3.01 1.73
N VAL A 148 7.95 -2.32 2.50
CA VAL A 148 6.52 -2.12 2.18
C VAL A 148 6.31 -1.32 0.90
N LEU A 149 7.23 -0.41 0.58
CA LEU A 149 7.13 0.50 -0.55
C LEU A 149 7.80 -0.03 -1.83
N SER A 150 8.27 -1.28 -1.84
CA SER A 150 8.79 -1.89 -3.06
C SER A 150 7.69 -2.06 -4.10
N GLY A 151 7.93 -1.55 -5.32
CA GLY A 151 7.08 -1.74 -6.48
C GLY A 151 7.33 -3.07 -7.22
N TYR A 152 8.38 -3.81 -6.84
CA TYR A 152 8.72 -5.09 -7.48
C TYR A 152 8.06 -6.25 -6.75
N ARG A 153 7.03 -6.82 -7.35
CA ARG A 153 6.22 -7.87 -6.72
C ARG A 153 5.77 -8.91 -7.73
N VAL A 154 5.67 -10.14 -7.27
CA VAL A 154 5.06 -11.24 -8.02
C VAL A 154 3.82 -11.70 -7.28
N PHE A 155 2.71 -11.90 -8.00
CA PHE A 155 1.42 -12.24 -7.42
C PHE A 155 0.84 -13.48 -8.05
N SER A 156 0.09 -14.23 -7.26
CA SER A 156 -0.81 -15.27 -7.75
C SER A 156 -2.06 -14.65 -8.37
N ARG A 157 -2.73 -15.38 -9.26
CA ARG A 157 -4.05 -15.02 -9.79
C ARG A 157 -5.05 -14.77 -8.66
N ARG A 158 -5.01 -15.58 -7.62
CA ARG A 158 -5.89 -15.49 -6.45
C ARG A 158 -5.70 -14.18 -5.71
N PHE A 159 -4.46 -13.73 -5.52
CA PHE A 159 -4.17 -12.42 -4.96
C PHE A 159 -4.80 -11.31 -5.81
N VAL A 160 -4.46 -11.27 -7.11
CA VAL A 160 -4.86 -10.19 -8.03
C VAL A 160 -6.38 -10.06 -8.13
N LYS A 161 -7.10 -11.17 -8.25
CA LYS A 161 -8.56 -11.14 -8.42
C LYS A 161 -9.33 -10.93 -7.11
N SER A 162 -8.69 -11.04 -5.93
CA SER A 162 -9.28 -10.69 -4.64
C SER A 162 -8.91 -9.27 -4.17
N PHE A 163 -7.97 -8.59 -4.83
CA PHE A 163 -7.49 -7.28 -4.44
C PHE A 163 -8.39 -6.16 -5.00
N PRO A 164 -9.01 -5.34 -4.14
CA PRO A 164 -9.99 -4.35 -4.59
C PRO A 164 -9.38 -3.11 -5.24
N ALA A 165 -8.08 -2.83 -5.06
CA ALA A 165 -7.33 -1.69 -5.61
C ALA A 165 -8.07 -0.35 -5.45
N LEU A 166 -8.27 0.10 -4.23
CA LEU A 166 -9.05 1.30 -3.91
C LEU A 166 -8.22 2.59 -3.98
N SER A 167 -6.91 2.50 -3.74
CA SER A 167 -5.99 3.64 -3.78
C SER A 167 -5.80 4.15 -5.21
N GLU A 168 -5.62 5.47 -5.34
CA GLU A 168 -5.42 6.11 -6.64
C GLU A 168 -3.94 6.34 -6.97
N GLY A 169 -3.10 6.56 -5.95
CA GLY A 169 -1.70 6.97 -6.07
C GLY A 169 -0.68 5.89 -5.70
N PHE A 170 0.45 6.36 -5.18
CA PHE A 170 1.55 5.51 -4.71
C PHE A 170 1.24 4.76 -3.41
N GLU A 171 0.10 5.04 -2.79
CA GLU A 171 -0.37 4.29 -1.61
C GLU A 171 -0.73 2.84 -1.96
N VAL A 172 -0.83 2.52 -3.24
CA VAL A 172 -1.21 1.18 -3.73
C VAL A 172 -0.25 0.08 -3.26
N GLU A 173 1.07 0.34 -3.16
CA GLU A 173 2.03 -0.63 -2.62
C GLU A 173 1.75 -0.97 -1.16
N THR A 174 1.36 0.05 -0.39
CA THR A 174 0.96 -0.13 1.00
C THR A 174 -0.37 -0.87 1.10
N GLU A 175 -1.35 -0.55 0.25
CA GLU A 175 -2.64 -1.23 0.19
C GLU A 175 -2.49 -2.71 -0.18
N ILE A 176 -1.62 -3.03 -1.15
CA ILE A 176 -1.25 -4.40 -1.52
C ILE A 176 -0.70 -5.18 -0.30
N SER A 177 0.21 -4.56 0.44
CA SER A 177 0.80 -5.16 1.65
C SER A 177 -0.24 -5.40 2.74
N ILE A 178 -1.12 -4.43 2.98
CA ILE A 178 -2.22 -4.54 3.95
C ILE A 178 -3.22 -5.62 3.55
N HIS A 179 -3.53 -5.75 2.26
CA HIS A 179 -4.43 -6.79 1.77
C HIS A 179 -3.86 -8.18 2.07
N ALA A 180 -2.57 -8.41 1.75
CA ALA A 180 -1.89 -9.66 2.03
C ALA A 180 -1.91 -10.00 3.53
N LEU A 181 -1.51 -9.02 4.37
CA LEU A 181 -1.45 -9.19 5.82
C LEU A 181 -2.83 -9.36 6.46
N GLY A 182 -3.81 -8.57 6.00
CA GLY A 182 -5.19 -8.59 6.52
C GLY A 182 -5.93 -9.90 6.28
N LEU A 183 -5.61 -10.60 5.18
CA LEU A 183 -6.14 -11.93 4.85
C LEU A 183 -5.23 -13.08 5.28
N HIS A 184 -4.10 -12.80 5.92
CA HIS A 184 -3.08 -13.79 6.29
C HIS A 184 -2.63 -14.66 5.10
N MET A 185 -2.45 -14.01 3.95
CA MET A 185 -1.95 -14.71 2.76
C MET A 185 -0.51 -15.18 2.96
N PRO A 186 -0.10 -16.33 2.38
CA PRO A 186 1.28 -16.76 2.36
C PRO A 186 2.11 -15.82 1.48
N VAL A 187 3.15 -15.22 2.06
CA VAL A 187 4.03 -14.25 1.40
C VAL A 187 5.49 -14.53 1.73
N ALA A 188 6.38 -14.18 0.79
CA ALA A 188 7.83 -14.20 1.00
C ALA A 188 8.48 -12.91 0.51
N GLU A 189 9.73 -12.71 0.92
CA GLU A 189 10.58 -11.60 0.49
C GLU A 189 11.89 -12.14 -0.08
N ILE A 190 12.30 -11.59 -1.21
CA ILE A 190 13.58 -11.91 -1.87
C ILE A 190 14.36 -10.62 -2.05
N VAL A 191 15.59 -10.59 -1.60
CA VAL A 191 16.47 -9.44 -1.80
C VAL A 191 16.85 -9.35 -3.28
N THR A 192 16.58 -8.21 -3.90
CA THR A 192 16.86 -7.94 -5.31
C THR A 192 17.75 -6.73 -5.47
N ALA A 193 18.60 -6.73 -6.49
CA ALA A 193 19.43 -5.59 -6.82
C ALA A 193 18.54 -4.39 -7.23
N TYR A 194 18.86 -3.21 -6.68
CA TYR A 194 18.20 -1.97 -7.02
C TYR A 194 19.22 -1.00 -7.63
N LYS A 195 19.01 -0.65 -8.89
CA LYS A 195 19.93 0.15 -9.70
C LYS A 195 19.60 1.64 -9.61
N VAL A 196 20.59 2.47 -9.89
CA VAL A 196 20.39 3.91 -10.07
C VAL A 196 19.62 4.12 -11.37
N ARG A 197 18.68 5.08 -11.37
CA ARG A 197 17.92 5.46 -12.56
C ARG A 197 18.84 5.92 -13.68
N PRO A 198 18.53 5.60 -14.95
CA PRO A 198 19.24 6.14 -16.10
C PRO A 198 19.16 7.68 -16.14
N GLU A 199 20.16 8.31 -16.74
CA GLU A 199 20.12 9.75 -17.01
C GLU A 199 18.90 10.09 -17.88
N GLY A 200 18.18 11.16 -17.52
CA GLY A 200 16.94 11.56 -18.19
C GLY A 200 15.65 11.12 -17.50
N SER A 201 15.67 10.13 -16.61
CA SER A 201 14.52 9.77 -15.77
C SER A 201 14.54 10.54 -14.45
N THR A 202 13.50 11.33 -14.16
CA THR A 202 13.43 12.16 -12.96
C THR A 202 12.50 11.54 -11.91
N SER A 203 12.96 11.50 -10.65
CA SER A 203 12.12 11.09 -9.52
C SER A 203 10.98 12.11 -9.31
N LYS A 204 9.74 11.66 -9.38
CA LYS A 204 8.52 12.47 -9.19
C LYS A 204 8.19 12.74 -7.71
N LEU A 205 9.07 12.33 -6.78
CA LEU A 205 8.87 12.43 -5.34
C LEU A 205 9.62 13.65 -4.77
N SER A 206 8.95 14.44 -3.89
CA SER A 206 9.52 15.59 -3.19
C SER A 206 9.56 15.35 -1.67
N THR A 207 10.71 15.54 -1.01
CA THR A 207 11.01 15.07 0.34
C THR A 207 10.04 15.56 1.43
N PHE A 208 9.65 16.85 1.43
CA PHE A 208 8.75 17.41 2.46
C PHE A 208 7.29 17.06 2.21
N ARG A 209 6.83 17.17 0.96
CA ARG A 209 5.46 16.84 0.58
C ARG A 209 5.18 15.36 0.77
N ASP A 210 6.18 14.51 0.54
CA ASP A 210 6.05 13.07 0.67
C ASP A 210 6.04 12.63 2.13
N GLY A 211 6.84 13.26 3.01
CA GLY A 211 6.79 13.00 4.45
C GLY A 211 5.39 13.27 5.04
N TRP A 212 4.77 14.38 4.65
CA TRP A 212 3.40 14.70 5.06
C TRP A 212 2.36 13.72 4.48
N ARG A 213 2.51 13.33 3.22
CA ARG A 213 1.66 12.30 2.59
C ARG A 213 1.78 10.96 3.32
N ILE A 214 3.00 10.51 3.62
CA ILE A 214 3.23 9.27 4.37
C ILE A 214 2.53 9.35 5.73
N LEU A 215 2.66 10.45 6.47
CA LEU A 215 1.99 10.62 7.74
C LEU A 215 0.46 10.55 7.60
N LEU A 216 -0.11 11.24 6.62
CA LEU A 216 -1.56 11.19 6.35
C LEU A 216 -2.01 9.78 5.94
N THR A 217 -1.22 9.08 5.13
CA THR A 217 -1.48 7.70 4.75
C THR A 217 -1.49 6.79 5.99
N ILE A 218 -0.49 6.94 6.88
CA ILE A 218 -0.42 6.20 8.14
C ILE A 218 -1.67 6.43 8.99
N LEU A 219 -2.06 7.69 9.19
CA LEU A 219 -3.25 8.03 9.99
C LEU A 219 -4.53 7.50 9.35
N THR A 220 -4.65 7.61 8.04
CA THR A 220 -5.79 7.10 7.29
C THR A 220 -5.89 5.58 7.40
N LEU A 221 -4.79 4.87 7.20
CA LEU A 221 -4.73 3.42 7.34
C LEU A 221 -5.03 2.97 8.77
N PHE A 222 -4.49 3.67 9.78
CA PHE A 222 -4.78 3.37 11.19
C PHE A 222 -6.27 3.52 11.50
N ARG A 223 -6.90 4.61 11.01
CA ARG A 223 -8.33 4.84 11.14
C ARG A 223 -9.17 3.76 10.43
N ILE A 224 -8.73 3.29 9.24
CA ILE A 224 -9.48 2.32 8.43
C ILE A 224 -9.29 0.90 8.96
N GLU A 225 -8.09 0.50 9.37
CA GLU A 225 -7.78 -0.89 9.72
C GLU A 225 -7.99 -1.21 11.22
N LYS A 226 -7.88 -0.20 12.10
CA LYS A 226 -8.05 -0.33 13.55
C LYS A 226 -8.90 0.81 14.12
N PRO A 227 -10.14 0.99 13.65
CA PRO A 227 -10.97 2.13 14.03
C PRO A 227 -11.25 2.16 15.54
N MET A 228 -11.47 1.01 16.18
CA MET A 228 -11.69 0.97 17.61
C MET A 228 -10.51 1.52 18.42
N LEU A 229 -9.27 1.23 18.02
CA LEU A 229 -8.08 1.80 18.66
C LEU A 229 -7.95 3.30 18.37
N PHE A 230 -8.15 3.70 17.11
CA PHE A 230 -8.03 5.11 16.70
C PHE A 230 -9.01 6.01 17.45
N PHE A 231 -10.30 5.69 17.40
CA PHE A 231 -11.34 6.45 18.06
C PHE A 231 -11.34 6.25 19.57
N GLY A 232 -10.89 5.08 20.05
CA GLY A 232 -10.70 4.80 21.47
C GLY A 232 -9.64 5.69 22.10
N ILE A 233 -8.51 5.93 21.43
CA ILE A 233 -7.49 6.87 21.90
C ILE A 233 -8.06 8.29 21.97
N ILE A 234 -8.76 8.74 20.94
CA ILE A 234 -9.39 10.08 20.91
C ILE A 234 -10.42 10.20 22.05
N GLY A 235 -11.30 9.20 22.19
CA GLY A 235 -12.31 9.21 23.25
C GLY A 235 -11.70 9.22 24.65
N THR A 236 -10.64 8.43 24.87
CA THR A 236 -9.93 8.41 26.17
C THR A 236 -9.30 9.76 26.46
N LEU A 237 -8.64 10.40 25.50
CA LEU A 237 -8.04 11.73 25.70
C LEU A 237 -9.11 12.79 26.01
N LEU A 238 -10.20 12.81 25.25
CA LEU A 238 -11.32 13.73 25.49
C LEU A 238 -11.97 13.51 26.87
N GLY A 239 -12.17 12.23 27.26
CA GLY A 239 -12.71 11.88 28.55
C GLY A 239 -11.81 12.29 29.71
N LEU A 240 -10.50 12.06 29.60
CA LEU A 240 -9.52 12.50 30.61
C LEU A 240 -9.51 14.04 30.77
N VAL A 241 -9.48 14.78 29.64
CA VAL A 241 -9.56 16.25 29.67
C VAL A 241 -10.87 16.70 30.32
N SER A 242 -11.99 16.08 29.98
CA SER A 242 -13.28 16.37 30.60
C SER A 242 -13.26 16.16 32.11
N ILE A 243 -12.72 15.03 32.59
CA ILE A 243 -12.62 14.72 34.02
C ILE A 243 -11.72 15.75 34.74
N VAL A 244 -10.55 16.06 34.17
CA VAL A 244 -9.62 17.06 34.75
C VAL A 244 -10.31 18.41 34.91
N ILE A 245 -11.13 18.83 33.95
CA ILE A 245 -11.90 20.09 34.03
C ILE A 245 -13.07 19.98 35.01
N ALA A 246 -13.69 18.79 35.13
CA ALA A 246 -14.85 18.57 36.02
C ALA A 246 -14.48 18.50 37.51
N VAL A 247 -13.31 17.94 37.85
CA VAL A 247 -12.89 17.75 39.26
C VAL A 247 -12.93 19.02 40.09
N PRO A 248 -12.35 20.19 39.66
CA PRO A 248 -12.45 21.45 40.44
C PRO A 248 -13.89 21.94 40.62
N LEU A 249 -14.75 21.70 39.62
CA LEU A 249 -16.17 22.07 39.68
C LEU A 249 -16.91 21.23 40.72
N ALA A 250 -16.68 19.92 40.70
CA ALA A 250 -17.28 18.97 41.66
C ALA A 250 -16.84 19.30 43.09
N VAL A 251 -15.57 19.61 43.32
CA VAL A 251 -15.05 20.03 44.64
C VAL A 251 -15.69 21.35 45.08
N THR A 252 -15.84 22.35 44.20
CA THR A 252 -16.51 23.62 44.53
C THR A 252 -17.97 23.40 44.87
N TYR A 253 -18.67 22.58 44.10
CA TYR A 253 -20.07 22.23 44.32
C TYR A 253 -20.25 21.54 45.68
N ALA A 254 -19.39 20.57 46.00
CA ALA A 254 -19.46 19.84 47.29
C ALA A 254 -19.26 20.77 48.51
N LYS A 255 -18.47 21.88 48.35
CA LYS A 255 -18.20 22.84 49.42
C LYS A 255 -19.24 23.94 49.52
N THR A 256 -19.81 24.38 48.43
CA THR A 256 -20.65 25.59 48.37
C THR A 256 -22.10 25.35 47.93
N GLY A 257 -22.42 24.15 47.40
CA GLY A 257 -23.72 23.89 46.79
C GLY A 257 -23.99 24.62 45.47
N LEU A 258 -22.98 25.36 44.94
CA LEU A 258 -23.12 26.21 43.75
C LEU A 258 -22.15 25.79 42.63
N VAL A 259 -22.55 26.07 41.39
CA VAL A 259 -21.72 25.89 40.17
C VAL A 259 -21.36 27.25 39.57
N PRO A 260 -20.37 27.99 40.12
CA PRO A 260 -20.10 29.38 39.73
C PRO A 260 -19.52 29.52 38.31
N ARG A 261 -19.02 28.41 37.72
CA ARG A 261 -18.39 28.39 36.39
C ARG A 261 -19.22 27.54 35.43
N LEU A 262 -20.45 27.95 35.15
CA LEU A 262 -21.39 27.25 34.24
C LEU A 262 -20.79 26.98 32.85
N PRO A 263 -20.09 27.93 32.17
CA PRO A 263 -19.47 27.64 30.87
C PRO A 263 -18.47 26.49 30.93
N THR A 264 -17.68 26.39 31.99
CA THR A 264 -16.71 25.30 32.19
C THR A 264 -17.42 23.96 32.43
N ALA A 265 -18.54 23.94 33.13
CA ALA A 265 -19.35 22.76 33.33
C ALA A 265 -19.93 22.26 32.00
N LEU A 266 -20.46 23.17 31.17
CA LEU A 266 -20.97 22.85 29.84
C LEU A 266 -19.86 22.30 28.91
N LEU A 267 -18.67 22.93 28.95
CA LEU A 267 -17.51 22.45 28.19
C LEU A 267 -17.12 21.02 28.59
N SER A 268 -17.02 20.76 29.90
CA SER A 268 -16.70 19.43 30.42
C SER A 268 -17.74 18.39 29.96
N THR A 269 -19.04 18.69 30.09
CA THR A 269 -20.11 17.82 29.62
C THR A 269 -20.03 17.56 28.12
N GLY A 270 -19.81 18.61 27.33
CA GLY A 270 -19.64 18.49 25.87
C GLY A 270 -18.47 17.59 25.48
N LEU A 271 -17.31 17.73 26.15
CA LEU A 271 -16.15 16.88 25.94
C LEU A 271 -16.43 15.41 26.28
N MET A 272 -17.17 15.15 27.38
CA MET A 272 -17.56 13.80 27.77
C MET A 272 -18.49 13.16 26.75
N ILE A 273 -19.47 13.92 26.22
CA ILE A 273 -20.36 13.44 25.15
C ILE A 273 -19.55 13.10 23.90
N LEU A 274 -18.61 13.97 23.50
CA LEU A 274 -17.74 13.70 22.36
C LEU A 274 -16.84 12.47 22.58
N ALA A 275 -16.38 12.23 23.81
CA ALA A 275 -15.65 11.02 24.18
C ALA A 275 -16.48 9.77 23.94
N PHE A 276 -17.72 9.73 24.43
CA PHE A 276 -18.63 8.60 24.18
C PHE A 276 -18.96 8.42 22.71
N LEU A 277 -19.25 9.50 21.99
CA LEU A 277 -19.50 9.44 20.54
C LEU A 277 -18.29 8.86 19.79
N SER A 278 -17.06 9.21 20.19
CA SER A 278 -15.85 8.63 19.61
C SER A 278 -15.78 7.10 19.86
N PHE A 279 -16.05 6.63 21.08
CA PHE A 279 -16.09 5.18 21.36
C PHE A 279 -17.14 4.45 20.53
N PHE A 280 -18.36 4.97 20.43
CA PHE A 280 -19.42 4.37 19.63
C PHE A 280 -19.06 4.35 18.14
N SER A 281 -18.50 5.44 17.63
CA SER A 281 -18.02 5.49 16.23
C SER A 281 -16.95 4.43 15.97
N GLY A 282 -16.01 4.27 16.92
CA GLY A 282 -14.98 3.23 16.84
C GLY A 282 -15.57 1.82 16.79
N MET A 283 -16.55 1.53 17.64
CA MET A 283 -17.23 0.23 17.70
C MET A 283 -18.00 -0.09 16.41
N ILE A 284 -18.77 0.87 15.90
CA ILE A 284 -19.53 0.71 14.65
C ILE A 284 -18.58 0.45 13.48
N LEU A 285 -17.53 1.28 13.36
CA LEU A 285 -16.58 1.13 12.27
C LEU A 285 -15.76 -0.16 12.36
N ASP A 286 -15.46 -0.66 13.56
CA ASP A 286 -14.78 -1.96 13.75
C ASP A 286 -15.63 -3.11 13.20
N THR A 287 -16.94 -3.08 13.45
CA THR A 287 -17.89 -4.05 12.89
C THR A 287 -17.92 -4.00 11.36
N VAL A 288 -17.93 -2.79 10.77
CA VAL A 288 -17.86 -2.61 9.31
C VAL A 288 -16.55 -3.18 8.73
N VAL A 289 -15.43 -2.94 9.41
CA VAL A 289 -14.12 -3.46 8.97
C VAL A 289 -14.09 -4.98 8.99
N ARG A 290 -14.65 -5.60 10.03
CA ARG A 290 -14.78 -7.07 10.09
C ARG A 290 -15.57 -7.63 8.92
N GLY A 291 -16.75 -7.08 8.65
CA GLY A 291 -17.57 -7.49 7.51
C GLY A 291 -16.85 -7.33 6.16
N ARG A 292 -16.09 -6.23 5.96
CA ARG A 292 -15.26 -6.06 4.76
C ARG A 292 -14.17 -7.12 4.63
N ARG A 293 -13.53 -7.50 5.75
CA ARG A 293 -12.51 -8.57 5.74
C ARG A 293 -13.10 -9.93 5.41
N GLU A 294 -14.29 -10.22 5.92
CA GLU A 294 -15.03 -11.45 5.60
C GLU A 294 -15.35 -11.53 4.11
N LEU A 295 -15.87 -10.46 3.51
CA LEU A 295 -16.16 -10.39 2.08
C LEU A 295 -14.90 -10.60 1.22
N ARG A 296 -13.78 -9.94 1.57
CA ARG A 296 -12.50 -10.14 0.88
C ARG A 296 -12.01 -11.58 1.01
N ARG A 297 -12.16 -12.18 2.19
CA ARG A 297 -11.79 -13.57 2.42
C ARG A 297 -12.64 -14.54 1.62
N LEU A 298 -13.94 -14.32 1.49
CA LEU A 298 -14.82 -15.13 0.65
C LEU A 298 -14.43 -15.04 -0.81
N ALA A 299 -14.15 -13.83 -1.32
CA ALA A 299 -13.64 -13.62 -2.67
C ALA A 299 -12.32 -14.37 -2.92
N TYR A 300 -11.40 -14.32 -1.96
CA TYR A 300 -10.14 -15.05 -2.03
C TYR A 300 -10.34 -16.58 -2.03
N LEU A 301 -11.24 -17.10 -1.19
CA LEU A 301 -11.53 -18.55 -1.11
C LEU A 301 -12.26 -19.09 -2.34
N ALA A 302 -12.95 -18.24 -3.09
CA ALA A 302 -13.62 -18.64 -4.34
C ALA A 302 -12.63 -18.92 -5.49
N LEU A 303 -11.37 -18.55 -5.35
CA LEU A 303 -10.33 -18.67 -6.37
C LEU A 303 -9.40 -19.85 -6.07
N ARG A 304 -8.92 -20.53 -7.13
CA ARG A 304 -7.99 -21.67 -7.00
C ARG A 304 -6.63 -21.19 -6.50
N PRO A 305 -5.94 -21.99 -5.67
CA PRO A 305 -4.56 -21.71 -5.29
C PRO A 305 -3.62 -21.76 -6.50
N PRO A 306 -2.42 -21.16 -6.44
CA PRO A 306 -1.38 -21.36 -7.44
C PRO A 306 -0.99 -22.84 -7.47
N GLU A 307 -0.96 -23.42 -8.66
CA GLU A 307 -0.63 -24.84 -8.92
C GLU A 307 0.81 -24.97 -9.41
#